data_56ef6e338eaed448890743f5522909c0
#
_entry.id   56ef6e338eaed448890743f5522909c0
#
_cell.length_a   1.000
_cell.length_b   1.000
_cell.length_c   1.000
_cell.angle_alpha   90.00
_cell.angle_beta   90.00
_cell.angle_gamma   90.00
#
_symmetry.space_group_name_H-M   'P 1'
#
loop_
_entity.id
_entity.type
_entity.pdbx_description
1 polymer ?
#
loop_
_entity_poly.entity_id
_entity_poly.type
_entity_poly.pdbx_seq_one_letter_code
_entity_poly.pdbx_strand_id
1 'polypeptide(L)'
;MNLIKIPRNIFQTWSTKEFSDGFKTLIDTWKEKNPNYAYFLFDDNDCDEFIRTNFHEKVYNTYCKIIPGAFKADLWRCCVLYVYGGVYIDVDTICLESIDNFLNKDIEFMTPIDLNNCSKIGTHNLFNCFIASIPKHPILLECINRIVHNVENNIVPFSNLDFTGPGILGRATNVYLNLDEETSFIGKEGLHDNSIYLLKFECNTEYVKNEHNNILFQNKNGNSTIQELYKEEIKGTNHIDWGKCTNPIKQVDVNNVSSVTDKKINAPTIVTMFYNIREKEGNKYSESKLNHSVNRYFDFAKKFILTLPYNLMVFTDCTECIDMVKTERENYKNQTYICNKKFEDTHFYKYLERLEDLQKKYPIYNANLEHETPMYIILNNNKFDFMETAINLNPFDSSHFIWMDFGINHVALNMEKIDDWFYEIPNKIKQLCINPYIENVENKSMFHNIYHHMAGGFFTGSKENLMKYIDLFKLKTQQIYDEEWYQIDEAVMTMVQRENPDLFELFYGDYNGIISNYVYPIHNIELILQGSQKCIDSNKTKQAYHILCYCLKYFEMNINHHLIYYYIQQHIIVDYYNNNKELIPGVIRLIQKHLEDDDKNMNKLIENNLLNINYYENKNLIVSEICE
;
A
#
# COMPACT_ATOMS: atom_id res chain seq x y z
N MET A 1 23.75 -0.55 20.82
CA MET A 1 23.65 0.75 20.12
C MET A 1 22.19 0.98 19.79
N ASN A 2 21.63 2.13 20.15
CA ASN A 2 20.25 2.44 19.77
C ASN A 2 20.24 2.77 18.28
N LEU A 3 19.57 1.95 17.46
CA LEU A 3 19.49 2.11 16.02
C LEU A 3 18.71 3.40 15.65
N ILE A 4 19.21 4.15 14.68
CA ILE A 4 18.48 5.27 14.05
C ILE A 4 17.25 4.67 13.36
N LYS A 5 16.06 5.27 13.58
CA LYS A 5 14.80 4.80 12.99
C LYS A 5 14.72 5.01 11.48
N ILE A 6 15.30 6.12 11.00
CA ILE A 6 15.30 6.47 9.58
C ILE A 6 16.34 5.61 8.85
N PRO A 7 15.96 4.90 7.79
CA PRO A 7 16.88 4.08 7.01
C PRO A 7 18.05 4.88 6.41
N ARG A 8 19.21 4.25 6.32
CA ARG A 8 20.42 4.86 5.76
C ARG A 8 20.44 4.84 4.23
N ASN A 9 19.43 5.44 3.62
CA ASN A 9 19.30 5.61 2.19
C ASN A 9 19.34 7.10 1.85
N ILE A 10 20.05 7.48 0.78
CA ILE A 10 20.03 8.82 0.20
C ILE A 10 19.45 8.71 -1.20
N PHE A 11 18.39 9.48 -1.45
CA PHE A 11 17.70 9.55 -2.75
C PHE A 11 17.88 10.93 -3.36
N GLN A 12 18.26 10.96 -4.64
CA GLN A 12 18.28 12.15 -5.47
C GLN A 12 17.60 11.85 -6.81
N THR A 13 17.05 12.87 -7.47
CA THR A 13 16.49 12.73 -8.82
C THR A 13 16.91 13.85 -9.72
N TRP A 14 17.10 13.53 -11.00
CA TRP A 14 17.38 14.49 -12.08
C TRP A 14 16.81 13.95 -13.39
N SER A 15 16.75 14.78 -14.42
CA SER A 15 16.23 14.34 -15.74
C SER A 15 17.06 13.23 -16.42
N THR A 16 18.33 13.10 -16.04
CA THR A 16 19.28 12.10 -16.57
C THR A 16 20.28 11.70 -15.50
N LYS A 17 20.93 10.54 -15.65
CA LYS A 17 22.04 10.09 -14.78
C LYS A 17 23.40 10.59 -15.26
N GLU A 18 23.45 11.23 -16.42
CA GLU A 18 24.67 11.84 -16.97
C GLU A 18 24.75 13.30 -16.54
N PHE A 19 25.85 13.67 -15.92
CA PHE A 19 26.12 15.01 -15.41
C PHE A 19 27.42 15.54 -15.94
N SER A 20 27.52 16.87 -16.06
CA SER A 20 28.83 17.54 -16.22
C SER A 20 29.75 17.26 -15.03
N ASP A 21 31.04 17.25 -15.25
CA ASP A 21 32.03 16.96 -14.19
C ASP A 21 31.88 17.94 -13.01
N GLY A 22 31.57 19.20 -13.30
CA GLY A 22 31.34 20.23 -12.28
C GLY A 22 30.11 19.93 -11.43
N PHE A 23 28.98 19.57 -12.04
CA PHE A 23 27.75 19.29 -11.31
C PHE A 23 27.82 17.98 -10.52
N LYS A 24 28.57 16.99 -11.05
CA LYS A 24 28.82 15.72 -10.36
C LYS A 24 29.54 15.91 -9.02
N THR A 25 30.39 16.95 -8.88
CA THR A 25 31.06 17.23 -7.61
C THR A 25 30.08 17.50 -6.47
N LEU A 26 28.90 18.07 -6.74
CA LEU A 26 27.86 18.33 -5.74
C LEU A 26 27.32 17.01 -5.18
N ILE A 27 27.00 16.08 -6.08
CA ILE A 27 26.52 14.73 -5.74
C ILE A 27 27.57 13.98 -4.90
N ASP A 28 28.84 14.07 -5.29
CA ASP A 28 29.93 13.38 -4.63
C ASP A 28 30.13 13.88 -3.19
N THR A 29 29.83 15.15 -2.86
CA THR A 29 29.89 15.63 -1.47
C THR A 29 28.95 14.85 -0.55
N TRP A 30 27.78 14.43 -1.03
CA TRP A 30 26.84 13.65 -0.25
C TRP A 30 27.32 12.22 -0.03
N LYS A 31 27.94 11.60 -1.04
CA LYS A 31 28.50 10.26 -0.96
C LYS A 31 29.72 10.20 -0.04
N GLU A 32 30.63 11.18 -0.20
CA GLU A 32 31.88 11.24 0.58
C GLU A 32 31.63 11.50 2.07
N LYS A 33 30.66 12.39 2.39
CA LYS A 33 30.32 12.71 3.78
C LYS A 33 29.49 11.63 4.46
N ASN A 34 28.82 10.77 3.69
CA ASN A 34 27.89 9.76 4.19
C ASN A 34 28.22 8.35 3.66
N PRO A 35 29.45 7.85 3.90
CA PRO A 35 29.91 6.58 3.35
C PRO A 35 29.12 5.35 3.85
N ASN A 36 28.36 5.51 4.93
CA ASN A 36 27.52 4.47 5.53
C ASN A 36 26.07 4.46 5.00
N TYR A 37 25.76 5.36 4.03
CA TYR A 37 24.45 5.43 3.41
C TYR A 37 24.51 4.81 2.02
N ALA A 38 23.46 4.06 1.66
CA ALA A 38 23.22 3.67 0.29
C ALA A 38 22.76 4.88 -0.51
N TYR A 39 23.36 5.12 -1.66
CA TYR A 39 23.03 6.27 -2.49
C TYR A 39 22.33 5.82 -3.77
N PHE A 40 21.20 6.45 -4.05
CA PHE A 40 20.35 6.15 -5.19
C PHE A 40 20.06 7.42 -5.99
N LEU A 41 20.35 7.36 -7.28
CA LEU A 41 20.03 8.41 -8.25
C LEU A 41 18.99 7.87 -9.23
N PHE A 42 17.87 8.55 -9.34
CA PHE A 42 16.78 8.23 -10.24
C PHE A 42 16.70 9.27 -11.37
N ASP A 43 16.62 8.81 -12.61
CA ASP A 43 16.27 9.69 -13.73
C ASP A 43 14.75 9.70 -13.95
N ASP A 44 14.28 10.46 -14.96
CA ASP A 44 12.84 10.58 -15.24
C ASP A 44 12.18 9.24 -15.55
N ASN A 45 12.89 8.31 -16.21
CA ASN A 45 12.37 6.98 -16.52
C ASN A 45 12.28 6.10 -15.26
N ASP A 46 13.30 6.16 -14.40
CA ASP A 46 13.27 5.44 -13.13
C ASP A 46 12.15 5.94 -12.22
N CYS A 47 11.93 7.27 -12.19
CA CYS A 47 10.86 7.89 -11.40
C CYS A 47 9.48 7.45 -11.91
N ASP A 48 9.28 7.44 -13.23
CA ASP A 48 8.05 6.98 -13.89
C ASP A 48 7.78 5.52 -13.54
N GLU A 49 8.76 4.64 -13.78
CA GLU A 49 8.65 3.21 -13.47
C GLU A 49 8.41 2.96 -12.00
N PHE A 50 9.09 3.69 -11.11
CA PHE A 50 8.92 3.57 -9.68
C PHE A 50 7.49 3.89 -9.24
N ILE A 51 6.93 5.02 -9.68
CA ILE A 51 5.55 5.40 -9.30
C ILE A 51 4.56 4.42 -9.92
N ARG A 52 4.75 4.05 -11.19
CA ARG A 52 3.89 3.10 -11.90
C ARG A 52 3.83 1.74 -11.21
N THR A 53 4.94 1.29 -10.64
CA THR A 53 5.07 -0.04 -10.02
C THR A 53 4.60 -0.06 -8.55
N ASN A 54 4.79 1.03 -7.81
CA ASN A 54 4.62 1.04 -6.35
C ASN A 54 3.35 1.76 -5.89
N PHE A 55 2.68 2.51 -6.78
CA PHE A 55 1.51 3.29 -6.42
C PHE A 55 0.33 2.98 -7.34
N HIS A 56 -0.85 3.29 -6.81
CA HIS A 56 -2.09 3.18 -7.56
C HIS A 56 -2.06 4.07 -8.81
N GLU A 57 -2.76 3.64 -9.87
CA GLU A 57 -2.86 4.35 -11.15
C GLU A 57 -3.20 5.85 -10.98
N LYS A 58 -3.99 6.20 -9.98
CA LYS A 58 -4.34 7.58 -9.64
C LYS A 58 -3.10 8.45 -9.36
N VAL A 59 -2.15 7.95 -8.57
CA VAL A 59 -0.89 8.65 -8.30
C VAL A 59 -0.02 8.68 -9.55
N TYR A 60 0.02 7.58 -10.30
CA TYR A 60 0.75 7.52 -11.57
C TYR A 60 0.17 8.48 -12.61
N ASN A 61 -1.15 8.51 -12.78
CA ASN A 61 -1.83 9.45 -13.69
C ASN A 61 -1.60 10.90 -13.28
N THR A 62 -1.58 11.18 -11.97
CA THR A 62 -1.20 12.50 -11.44
C THR A 62 0.22 12.87 -11.85
N TYR A 63 1.18 11.96 -11.64
CA TYR A 63 2.58 12.15 -12.07
C TYR A 63 2.69 12.43 -13.57
N CYS A 64 1.95 11.69 -14.40
CA CYS A 64 1.93 11.87 -15.86
C CYS A 64 1.29 13.19 -16.30
N LYS A 65 0.31 13.70 -15.56
CA LYS A 65 -0.36 15.00 -15.84
C LYS A 65 0.48 16.21 -15.45
N ILE A 66 1.35 16.10 -14.48
CA ILE A 66 2.24 17.19 -14.06
C ILE A 66 3.24 17.51 -15.18
N ILE A 67 3.40 18.80 -15.54
CA ILE A 67 4.28 19.22 -16.62
C ILE A 67 5.70 19.53 -16.12
N PRO A 68 5.93 20.42 -15.12
CA PRO A 68 7.27 20.75 -14.67
C PRO A 68 7.98 19.57 -13.98
N GLY A 69 9.22 19.28 -14.36
CA GLY A 69 10.02 18.23 -13.73
C GLY A 69 10.20 18.43 -12.22
N ALA A 70 10.34 19.69 -11.76
CA ALA A 70 10.44 20.01 -10.34
C ALA A 70 9.17 19.58 -9.56
N PHE A 71 7.97 19.78 -10.12
CA PHE A 71 6.71 19.39 -9.49
C PHE A 71 6.53 17.84 -9.54
N LYS A 72 7.03 17.19 -10.58
CA LYS A 72 7.12 15.72 -10.62
C LYS A 72 8.05 15.19 -9.52
N ALA A 73 9.20 15.85 -9.33
CA ALA A 73 10.13 15.51 -8.27
C ALA A 73 9.51 15.70 -6.86
N ASP A 74 8.65 16.71 -6.66
CA ASP A 74 7.94 16.92 -5.39
C ASP A 74 7.01 15.74 -5.05
N LEU A 75 6.26 15.23 -6.00
CA LEU A 75 5.45 14.03 -5.81
C LEU A 75 6.32 12.80 -5.59
N TRP A 76 7.35 12.63 -6.44
CA TRP A 76 8.22 11.46 -6.39
C TRP A 76 8.99 11.34 -5.06
N ARG A 77 9.54 12.45 -4.51
CA ARG A 77 10.27 12.43 -3.23
C ARG A 77 9.38 11.98 -2.07
N CYS A 78 8.12 12.39 -2.07
CA CYS A 78 7.15 11.89 -1.09
C CYS A 78 6.90 10.40 -1.28
N CYS A 79 6.75 9.95 -2.53
CA CYS A 79 6.49 8.56 -2.86
C CYS A 79 7.67 7.64 -2.49
N VAL A 80 8.91 8.01 -2.86
CA VAL A 80 10.09 7.17 -2.59
C VAL A 80 10.36 7.04 -1.09
N LEU A 81 10.24 8.14 -0.34
CA LEU A 81 10.41 8.13 1.11
C LEU A 81 9.25 7.42 1.82
N TYR A 82 8.03 7.51 1.29
CA TYR A 82 6.90 6.76 1.84
C TYR A 82 7.12 5.25 1.74
N VAL A 83 7.69 4.77 0.64
CA VAL A 83 7.94 3.35 0.43
C VAL A 83 9.16 2.87 1.23
N TYR A 84 10.28 3.57 1.13
CA TYR A 84 11.57 3.06 1.62
C TYR A 84 12.06 3.74 2.90
N GLY A 85 11.55 4.92 3.24
CA GLY A 85 12.22 5.77 4.22
C GLY A 85 13.63 6.16 3.78
N GLY A 86 14.32 6.94 4.59
CA GLY A 86 15.66 7.44 4.28
C GLY A 86 15.68 8.94 4.12
N VAL A 87 16.58 9.45 3.32
CA VAL A 87 16.81 10.88 3.11
C VAL A 87 16.69 11.22 1.63
N TYR A 88 15.78 12.10 1.28
CA TYR A 88 15.75 12.77 0.00
C TYR A 88 16.51 14.08 0.08
N ILE A 89 17.26 14.40 -0.95
CA ILE A 89 17.98 15.67 -1.08
C ILE A 89 18.06 16.12 -2.54
N ASP A 90 17.85 17.42 -2.80
CA ASP A 90 18.01 17.97 -4.15
C ASP A 90 19.47 17.87 -4.63
N VAL A 91 19.69 17.57 -5.93
CA VAL A 91 21.03 17.37 -6.52
C VAL A 91 21.86 18.65 -6.54
N ASP A 92 21.23 19.82 -6.47
CA ASP A 92 21.86 21.15 -6.52
C ASP A 92 22.21 21.69 -5.13
N THR A 93 22.58 20.80 -4.23
CA THR A 93 23.00 21.09 -2.86
C THR A 93 24.40 20.60 -2.57
N ILE A 94 25.09 21.20 -1.61
CA ILE A 94 26.43 20.79 -1.14
C ILE A 94 26.36 20.27 0.28
N CYS A 95 26.81 19.04 0.51
CA CYS A 95 26.88 18.44 1.83
C CYS A 95 28.10 18.97 2.59
N LEU A 96 27.90 19.53 3.75
CA LEU A 96 28.95 20.09 4.60
C LEU A 96 29.19 19.26 5.85
N GLU A 97 28.17 18.53 6.32
CA GLU A 97 28.25 17.70 7.53
C GLU A 97 27.61 16.34 7.29
N SER A 98 28.13 15.27 7.90
CA SER A 98 27.54 13.94 7.82
C SER A 98 26.16 13.89 8.45
N ILE A 99 25.22 13.20 7.81
CA ILE A 99 23.85 13.00 8.29
C ILE A 99 23.86 12.31 9.68
N ASP A 100 24.77 11.38 9.93
CA ASP A 100 24.92 10.68 11.21
C ASP A 100 25.21 11.64 12.40
N ASN A 101 25.73 12.85 12.12
CA ASN A 101 26.08 13.82 13.15
C ASN A 101 24.88 14.68 13.61
N PHE A 102 23.77 14.66 12.87
CA PHE A 102 22.58 15.45 13.22
C PHE A 102 21.27 14.66 13.23
N LEU A 103 21.25 13.47 12.67
CA LEU A 103 20.08 12.58 12.71
C LEU A 103 20.19 11.65 13.92
N ASN A 104 19.34 11.88 14.93
CA ASN A 104 19.35 11.05 16.13
C ASN A 104 18.32 9.90 16.06
N LYS A 105 18.43 8.96 17.00
CA LYS A 105 17.65 7.70 17.04
C LYS A 105 16.13 7.85 17.22
N ASP A 106 15.68 8.98 17.75
CA ASP A 106 14.29 9.16 18.13
C ASP A 106 13.50 9.90 17.04
N ILE A 107 14.20 10.47 16.04
CA ILE A 107 13.59 11.20 14.94
C ILE A 107 12.96 10.23 13.92
N GLU A 108 11.72 10.52 13.58
CA GLU A 108 10.95 9.80 12.55
C GLU A 108 10.75 10.64 11.29
N PHE A 109 10.80 11.96 11.43
CA PHE A 109 10.68 12.89 10.32
C PHE A 109 11.53 14.14 10.56
N MET A 110 12.26 14.61 9.55
CA MET A 110 13.09 15.79 9.63
C MET A 110 13.06 16.56 8.30
N THR A 111 12.91 17.89 8.37
CA THR A 111 12.93 18.78 7.21
C THR A 111 13.27 20.21 7.66
N PRO A 112 13.85 21.08 6.79
CA PRO A 112 14.06 22.48 7.13
C PRO A 112 12.77 23.31 7.06
N ILE A 113 12.68 24.36 7.88
CA ILE A 113 11.66 25.38 7.73
C ILE A 113 11.99 26.21 6.48
N ASP A 114 11.02 26.44 5.61
CA ASP A 114 11.19 27.32 4.45
C ASP A 114 10.93 28.78 4.84
N LEU A 115 11.99 29.53 4.99
CA LEU A 115 11.91 30.97 5.26
C LEU A 115 11.95 31.83 3.97
N ASN A 116 11.57 31.24 2.81
CA ASN A 116 11.59 31.98 1.56
C ASN A 116 10.86 33.33 1.69
N ASN A 117 11.66 34.32 1.77
CA ASN A 117 11.33 35.75 1.65
C ASN A 117 10.28 36.27 2.62
N CYS A 118 10.64 36.64 3.81
CA CYS A 118 10.03 37.81 4.48
C CYS A 118 8.62 38.26 4.02
N SER A 119 7.98 37.56 3.08
CA SER A 119 6.60 37.77 2.68
C SER A 119 5.70 36.97 3.62
N LYS A 120 4.66 37.60 4.10
CA LYS A 120 3.65 37.03 5.01
C LYS A 120 2.86 35.84 4.40
N ILE A 121 3.20 35.41 3.20
CA ILE A 121 2.55 34.32 2.46
C ILE A 121 3.44 33.09 2.57
N GLY A 122 2.90 31.99 3.09
CA GLY A 122 3.60 30.73 3.20
C GLY A 122 4.48 30.55 4.45
N THR A 123 4.13 31.18 5.57
CA THR A 123 4.88 31.05 6.84
C THR A 123 4.80 29.62 7.44
N HIS A 124 3.89 28.79 6.92
CA HIS A 124 3.76 27.37 7.21
C HIS A 124 4.65 26.49 6.32
N ASN A 125 5.33 27.05 5.33
CA ASN A 125 6.12 26.25 4.37
C ASN A 125 7.28 25.52 5.04
N LEU A 126 7.51 24.30 4.62
CA LEU A 126 8.68 23.48 4.96
C LEU A 126 9.50 23.21 3.70
N PHE A 127 10.82 23.38 3.80
CA PHE A 127 11.70 23.34 2.64
C PHE A 127 11.98 21.91 2.19
N ASN A 128 11.25 21.44 1.20
CA ASN A 128 11.26 20.05 0.74
C ASN A 128 12.50 19.64 -0.07
N CYS A 129 13.53 20.49 -0.16
CA CYS A 129 14.82 20.13 -0.74
C CYS A 129 15.57 19.05 0.06
N PHE A 130 15.24 18.91 1.34
CA PHE A 130 15.74 17.87 2.24
C PHE A 130 14.58 17.33 3.07
N ILE A 131 14.35 16.02 3.00
CA ILE A 131 13.38 15.31 3.84
C ILE A 131 14.03 14.02 4.30
N ALA A 132 14.11 13.81 5.61
CA ALA A 132 14.49 12.53 6.19
C ALA A 132 13.26 11.91 6.88
N SER A 133 12.94 10.65 6.60
CA SER A 133 11.73 10.03 7.09
C SER A 133 11.86 8.52 7.28
N ILE A 134 11.12 7.98 8.27
CA ILE A 134 10.83 6.56 8.31
C ILE A 134 9.90 6.18 7.16
N PRO A 135 9.88 4.91 6.70
CA PRO A 135 8.89 4.47 5.72
C PRO A 135 7.47 4.60 6.27
N LYS A 136 6.52 4.82 5.37
CA LYS A 136 5.06 4.94 5.68
C LYS A 136 4.71 6.06 6.67
N HIS A 137 5.54 7.09 6.74
CA HIS A 137 5.23 8.22 7.62
C HIS A 137 3.94 8.94 7.16
N PRO A 138 2.97 9.22 8.07
CA PRO A 138 1.67 9.81 7.70
C PRO A 138 1.77 11.16 6.98
N ILE A 139 2.75 11.99 7.33
CA ILE A 139 2.99 13.28 6.65
C ILE A 139 3.20 13.08 5.14
N LEU A 140 3.99 12.08 4.73
CA LEU A 140 4.27 11.81 3.32
C LEU A 140 3.03 11.34 2.58
N LEU A 141 2.20 10.50 3.20
CA LEU A 141 0.93 10.06 2.62
C LEU A 141 -0.02 11.23 2.42
N GLU A 142 -0.11 12.12 3.40
CA GLU A 142 -0.93 13.34 3.31
C GLU A 142 -0.44 14.26 2.18
N CYS A 143 0.89 14.40 2.00
CA CYS A 143 1.45 15.15 0.86
C CYS A 143 1.02 14.53 -0.48
N ILE A 144 1.16 13.22 -0.63
CA ILE A 144 0.76 12.51 -1.86
C ILE A 144 -0.72 12.75 -2.15
N ASN A 145 -1.60 12.58 -1.15
CA ASN A 145 -3.04 12.76 -1.31
C ASN A 145 -3.40 14.19 -1.73
N ARG A 146 -2.77 15.20 -1.14
CA ARG A 146 -3.00 16.62 -1.48
C ARG A 146 -2.55 16.97 -2.88
N ILE A 147 -1.39 16.46 -3.31
CA ILE A 147 -0.91 16.65 -4.69
C ILE A 147 -1.87 15.99 -5.68
N VAL A 148 -2.29 14.78 -5.41
CA VAL A 148 -3.28 14.07 -6.24
C VAL A 148 -4.57 14.88 -6.31
N HIS A 149 -5.10 15.33 -5.19
CA HIS A 149 -6.32 16.15 -5.13
C HIS A 149 -6.19 17.45 -5.97
N ASN A 150 -5.07 18.17 -5.87
CA ASN A 150 -4.83 19.40 -6.64
C ASN A 150 -4.85 19.11 -8.15
N VAL A 151 -4.16 18.08 -8.58
CA VAL A 151 -4.04 17.75 -10.02
C VAL A 151 -5.37 17.22 -10.59
N GLU A 152 -6.08 16.36 -9.87
CA GLU A 152 -7.35 15.81 -10.33
C GLU A 152 -8.44 16.87 -10.44
N ASN A 153 -8.50 17.78 -9.49
CA ASN A 153 -9.50 18.84 -9.46
C ASN A 153 -9.06 20.11 -10.21
N ASN A 154 -7.92 20.05 -10.93
CA ASN A 154 -7.33 21.19 -11.63
C ASN A 154 -7.17 22.42 -10.71
N ILE A 155 -6.86 22.21 -9.45
CA ILE A 155 -6.62 23.27 -8.47
C ILE A 155 -5.18 23.74 -8.64
N VAL A 156 -5.01 24.94 -9.20
CA VAL A 156 -3.71 25.62 -9.26
C VAL A 156 -3.74 26.76 -8.25
N PRO A 157 -3.10 26.58 -7.08
CA PRO A 157 -3.05 27.61 -6.04
C PRO A 157 -2.38 28.89 -6.53
N PHE A 158 -2.64 30.00 -5.85
CA PHE A 158 -1.98 31.29 -6.16
C PHE A 158 -0.45 31.19 -6.04
N SER A 159 0.04 30.41 -5.09
CA SER A 159 1.48 30.10 -4.95
C SER A 159 1.80 28.73 -5.56
N ASN A 160 2.75 28.69 -6.48
CA ASN A 160 3.27 27.43 -7.04
C ASN A 160 3.85 26.49 -5.96
N LEU A 161 4.29 27.04 -4.81
CA LEU A 161 4.79 26.27 -3.66
C LEU A 161 3.69 25.46 -2.97
N ASP A 162 2.44 25.89 -3.09
CA ASP A 162 1.25 25.21 -2.53
C ASP A 162 0.66 24.17 -3.49
N PHE A 163 1.21 24.03 -4.70
CA PHE A 163 0.71 23.08 -5.67
C PHE A 163 1.20 21.65 -5.39
N THR A 164 2.52 21.47 -5.22
CA THR A 164 3.17 20.16 -4.98
C THR A 164 4.25 20.20 -3.91
N GLY A 165 4.77 21.36 -3.56
CA GLY A 165 6.02 21.57 -2.86
C GLY A 165 5.92 21.97 -1.38
N PRO A 166 6.71 22.97 -0.94
CA PRO A 166 6.88 23.37 0.45
C PRO A 166 5.60 23.66 1.23
N GLY A 167 4.59 24.27 0.58
CA GLY A 167 3.32 24.56 1.22
C GLY A 167 2.50 23.31 1.53
N ILE A 168 2.51 22.33 0.60
CA ILE A 168 1.87 21.03 0.84
C ILE A 168 2.52 20.32 2.02
N LEU A 169 3.86 20.30 2.08
CA LEU A 169 4.61 19.66 3.14
C LEU A 169 4.31 20.31 4.50
N GLY A 170 4.24 21.64 4.54
CA GLY A 170 3.92 22.36 5.76
C GLY A 170 2.51 22.08 6.28
N ARG A 171 1.50 22.13 5.41
CA ARG A 171 0.11 21.80 5.80
C ARG A 171 -0.02 20.36 6.27
N ALA A 172 0.58 19.41 5.56
CA ALA A 172 0.56 18.00 5.98
C ALA A 172 1.22 17.81 7.35
N THR A 173 2.31 18.54 7.63
CA THR A 173 2.97 18.49 8.93
C THR A 173 2.11 19.12 10.03
N ASN A 174 1.46 20.26 9.77
CA ASN A 174 0.54 20.87 10.71
C ASN A 174 -0.63 19.97 11.07
N VAL A 175 -1.25 19.30 10.07
CA VAL A 175 -2.33 18.32 10.30
C VAL A 175 -1.83 17.17 11.19
N TYR A 176 -0.66 16.63 10.91
CA TYR A 176 -0.05 15.57 11.72
C TYR A 176 0.16 16.01 13.18
N LEU A 177 0.57 17.25 13.39
CA LEU A 177 0.77 17.85 14.72
C LEU A 177 -0.54 18.31 15.40
N ASN A 178 -1.71 18.04 14.80
CA ASN A 178 -3.02 18.51 15.25
C ASN A 178 -3.12 20.03 15.38
N LEU A 179 -2.47 20.76 14.46
CA LEU A 179 -2.50 22.20 14.35
C LEU A 179 -3.39 22.64 13.16
N ASP A 180 -3.78 23.93 13.15
CA ASP A 180 -4.39 24.54 11.96
C ASP A 180 -3.39 24.47 10.78
N GLU A 181 -3.88 24.17 9.57
CA GLU A 181 -3.06 23.93 8.38
C GLU A 181 -2.14 25.11 8.03
N GLU A 182 -2.55 26.35 8.32
CA GLU A 182 -1.79 27.57 8.05
C GLU A 182 -0.91 28.01 9.24
N THR A 183 -0.78 27.17 10.26
CA THR A 183 0.05 27.49 11.43
C THR A 183 1.49 27.72 11.03
N SER A 184 2.05 28.88 11.40
CA SER A 184 3.41 29.29 11.05
C SER A 184 4.46 28.42 11.76
N PHE A 185 5.49 28.01 11.02
CA PHE A 185 6.69 27.38 11.56
C PHE A 185 7.84 28.34 11.85
N ILE A 186 7.71 29.63 11.54
CA ILE A 186 8.78 30.60 11.79
C ILE A 186 9.14 30.63 13.29
N GLY A 187 10.41 30.43 13.59
CA GLY A 187 10.94 30.40 14.96
C GLY A 187 10.56 29.15 15.75
N LYS A 188 10.18 28.09 15.05
CA LYS A 188 9.82 26.79 15.64
C LYS A 188 10.81 25.69 15.26
N GLU A 189 12.09 26.04 15.14
CA GLU A 189 13.16 25.07 14.91
C GLU A 189 13.29 24.13 16.12
N GLY A 190 13.68 22.89 15.89
CA GLY A 190 13.91 21.88 16.92
C GLY A 190 12.90 20.75 16.90
N LEU A 191 12.77 20.05 18.02
CA LEU A 191 11.99 18.84 18.19
C LEU A 191 10.51 19.13 18.48
N HIS A 192 9.61 18.50 17.72
CA HIS A 192 8.17 18.51 17.89
C HIS A 192 7.65 17.08 18.07
N ASP A 193 6.63 16.93 18.91
CA ASP A 193 5.96 15.65 19.18
C ASP A 193 6.92 14.46 19.40
N ASN A 194 8.09 14.73 20.00
CA ASN A 194 9.17 13.79 20.29
C ASN A 194 9.78 13.05 19.09
N SER A 195 9.30 13.26 17.86
CA SER A 195 9.73 12.52 16.68
C SER A 195 9.91 13.34 15.41
N ILE A 196 9.36 14.55 15.35
CA ILE A 196 9.48 15.49 14.23
C ILE A 196 10.54 16.53 14.55
N TYR A 197 11.54 16.69 13.68
CA TYR A 197 12.60 17.67 13.90
C TYR A 197 12.65 18.70 12.75
N LEU A 198 12.48 19.98 13.09
CA LEU A 198 12.54 21.08 12.12
C LEU A 198 13.91 21.76 12.16
N LEU A 199 14.60 21.74 11.02
CA LEU A 199 15.89 22.38 10.85
C LEU A 199 15.73 23.87 10.55
N LYS A 200 16.74 24.66 10.93
CA LYS A 200 16.79 26.10 10.63
C LYS A 200 17.31 26.33 9.21
N PHE A 201 16.62 27.18 8.46
CA PHE A 201 17.08 27.69 7.18
C PHE A 201 17.46 29.15 7.28
N GLU A 202 18.62 29.53 6.75
CA GLU A 202 19.14 30.89 6.76
C GLU A 202 19.08 31.52 5.36
N CYS A 203 18.10 32.36 5.10
CA CYS A 203 17.77 32.88 3.77
C CYS A 203 18.95 33.57 3.04
N ASN A 204 19.81 34.33 3.74
CA ASN A 204 20.88 35.11 3.08
C ASN A 204 22.01 34.24 2.55
N THR A 205 22.32 33.14 3.21
CA THR A 205 23.41 32.21 2.88
C THR A 205 22.91 30.91 2.31
N GLU A 206 21.60 30.68 2.42
CA GLU A 206 20.93 29.39 2.11
C GLU A 206 21.56 28.18 2.80
N TYR A 207 22.14 28.41 3.99
CA TYR A 207 22.59 27.34 4.86
C TYR A 207 21.41 26.72 5.62
N VAL A 208 21.41 25.39 5.66
CA VAL A 208 20.57 24.64 6.58
C VAL A 208 21.41 24.27 7.82
N LYS A 209 20.86 24.57 8.99
CA LYS A 209 21.53 24.45 10.28
C LYS A 209 20.68 23.65 11.27
N ASN A 210 21.34 23.01 12.24
CA ASN A 210 20.64 22.45 13.40
C ASN A 210 20.37 23.55 14.46
N GLU A 211 19.74 23.18 15.58
CA GLU A 211 19.45 24.06 16.71
C GLU A 211 20.71 24.68 17.37
N HIS A 212 21.87 24.02 17.21
CA HIS A 212 23.17 24.53 17.70
C HIS A 212 23.88 25.44 16.69
N ASN A 213 23.22 25.84 15.60
CA ASN A 213 23.75 26.62 14.50
C ASN A 213 24.90 25.95 13.72
N ASN A 214 25.09 24.63 13.85
CA ASN A 214 26.03 23.89 13.01
C ASN A 214 25.49 23.84 11.58
N ILE A 215 26.30 24.15 10.59
CA ILE A 215 25.93 24.14 9.17
C ILE A 215 25.95 22.69 8.69
N LEU A 216 24.84 22.24 8.11
CA LEU A 216 24.66 20.86 7.66
C LEU A 216 24.86 20.74 6.14
N PHE A 217 24.24 21.62 5.39
CA PHE A 217 24.37 21.69 3.93
C PHE A 217 23.99 23.09 3.43
N GLN A 218 24.28 23.38 2.16
CA GLN A 218 23.95 24.64 1.49
C GLN A 218 23.18 24.38 0.20
N ASN A 219 22.12 25.16 -0.03
CA ASN A 219 21.38 25.15 -1.28
C ASN A 219 22.03 26.08 -2.32
N LYS A 220 21.72 25.85 -3.60
CA LYS A 220 22.32 26.57 -4.77
C LYS A 220 22.21 28.08 -4.70
N ASN A 221 21.09 28.59 -4.22
CA ASN A 221 20.84 30.04 -4.30
C ASN A 221 21.78 30.87 -3.39
N GLY A 222 22.33 30.25 -2.34
CA GLY A 222 23.32 30.87 -1.46
C GLY A 222 24.77 30.79 -1.96
N ASN A 223 25.00 30.13 -3.10
CA ASN A 223 26.36 29.89 -3.62
C ASN A 223 26.42 30.13 -5.12
N SER A 224 27.15 31.18 -5.54
CA SER A 224 27.29 31.55 -6.94
C SER A 224 27.89 30.45 -7.82
N THR A 225 28.82 29.67 -7.29
CA THR A 225 29.45 28.56 -8.00
C THR A 225 28.41 27.47 -8.28
N ILE A 226 27.59 27.08 -7.30
CA ILE A 226 26.52 26.11 -7.49
C ILE A 226 25.50 26.60 -8.50
N GLN A 227 25.15 27.93 -8.45
CA GLN A 227 24.23 28.52 -9.42
C GLN A 227 24.77 28.46 -10.85
N GLU A 228 26.07 28.71 -11.05
CA GLU A 228 26.71 28.63 -12.36
C GLU A 228 26.69 27.19 -12.88
N LEU A 229 27.09 26.23 -12.05
CA LEU A 229 27.04 24.80 -12.40
C LEU A 229 25.61 24.34 -12.76
N TYR A 230 24.62 24.78 -12.00
CA TYR A 230 23.21 24.50 -12.29
C TYR A 230 22.75 25.08 -13.63
N LYS A 231 23.13 26.34 -13.93
CA LYS A 231 22.80 26.98 -15.20
C LYS A 231 23.45 26.30 -16.39
N GLU A 232 24.67 25.82 -16.24
CA GLU A 232 25.35 25.06 -17.28
C GLU A 232 24.68 23.69 -17.49
N GLU A 233 24.29 23.02 -16.41
CA GLU A 233 23.65 21.71 -16.46
C GLU A 233 22.29 21.73 -17.17
N ILE A 234 21.49 22.76 -16.96
CA ILE A 234 20.18 22.88 -17.62
C ILE A 234 20.24 23.49 -19.03
N LYS A 235 21.40 23.96 -19.46
CA LYS A 235 21.59 24.63 -20.75
C LYS A 235 21.38 23.66 -21.92
N GLY A 236 20.41 23.97 -22.76
CA GLY A 236 20.08 23.14 -23.93
C GLY A 236 19.16 21.95 -23.60
N THR A 237 18.71 21.82 -22.36
CA THR A 237 17.68 20.84 -21.96
C THR A 237 16.27 21.43 -22.13
N ASN A 238 15.25 20.59 -22.11
CA ASN A 238 13.85 21.00 -22.10
C ASN A 238 13.38 21.41 -20.68
N HIS A 239 14.27 22.04 -19.90
CA HIS A 239 13.95 22.45 -18.53
C HIS A 239 12.85 23.51 -18.52
N ILE A 240 11.78 23.21 -17.76
CA ILE A 240 10.66 24.13 -17.56
C ILE A 240 10.86 24.83 -16.21
N ASP A 241 11.05 26.18 -16.25
CA ASP A 241 11.12 26.99 -15.05
C ASP A 241 9.76 26.97 -14.33
N TRP A 242 9.69 26.19 -13.25
CA TRP A 242 8.48 26.02 -12.44
C TRP A 242 7.95 27.35 -11.85
N GLY A 243 8.85 28.30 -11.57
CA GLY A 243 8.48 29.62 -11.03
C GLY A 243 7.71 30.48 -12.04
N LYS A 244 7.83 30.17 -13.33
CA LYS A 244 7.13 30.87 -14.42
C LYS A 244 6.01 30.02 -15.03
N CYS A 245 5.80 28.82 -14.56
CA CYS A 245 4.78 27.91 -15.09
C CYS A 245 3.39 28.35 -14.61
N THR A 246 2.57 28.88 -15.52
CA THR A 246 1.18 29.27 -15.23
C THR A 246 0.17 28.16 -15.40
N ASN A 247 0.54 27.08 -16.06
CA ASN A 247 -0.31 25.91 -16.27
C ASN A 247 0.49 24.63 -16.02
N PRO A 248 0.56 24.16 -14.75
CA PRO A 248 1.40 23.02 -14.38
C PRO A 248 0.80 21.66 -14.74
N ILE A 249 -0.45 21.62 -15.22
CA ILE A 249 -1.20 20.39 -15.53
C ILE A 249 -1.37 20.29 -17.04
N LYS A 250 -1.04 19.13 -17.62
CA LYS A 250 -1.36 18.83 -19.03
C LYS A 250 -2.87 18.93 -19.23
N GLN A 251 -3.30 19.90 -20.03
CA GLN A 251 -4.68 19.90 -20.50
C GLN A 251 -4.83 18.77 -21.51
N VAL A 252 -5.79 17.89 -21.28
CA VAL A 252 -6.20 16.94 -22.29
C VAL A 252 -6.84 17.75 -23.41
N ASP A 253 -6.20 17.80 -24.59
CA ASP A 253 -6.77 18.41 -25.78
C ASP A 253 -8.06 17.65 -26.14
N VAL A 254 -9.19 18.21 -25.79
CA VAL A 254 -10.53 17.65 -26.04
C VAL A 254 -10.76 17.47 -27.58
N ASN A 255 -9.91 18.06 -28.42
CA ASN A 255 -10.03 18.03 -29.88
C ASN A 255 -9.27 16.87 -30.54
N ASN A 256 -8.44 16.10 -29.83
CA ASN A 256 -7.69 14.96 -30.36
C ASN A 256 -8.14 13.59 -29.80
N VAL A 257 -9.28 13.55 -29.12
CA VAL A 257 -9.95 12.28 -28.82
C VAL A 257 -10.82 11.92 -30.03
N SER A 258 -10.16 11.47 -31.11
CA SER A 258 -10.85 10.73 -32.13
C SER A 258 -11.37 9.44 -31.49
N SER A 259 -12.67 9.43 -31.19
CA SER A 259 -13.52 8.26 -30.97
C SER A 259 -13.11 7.28 -29.85
N VAL A 260 -12.82 7.79 -28.64
CA VAL A 260 -13.31 7.11 -27.44
C VAL A 260 -14.57 7.89 -27.06
N THR A 261 -15.70 7.36 -27.45
CA THR A 261 -17.01 7.86 -27.05
C THR A 261 -16.99 8.16 -25.57
N ASP A 262 -17.49 9.36 -25.16
CA ASP A 262 -17.91 9.69 -23.81
C ASP A 262 -18.81 8.59 -23.24
N LYS A 263 -18.23 7.48 -22.84
CA LYS A 263 -18.86 6.64 -21.86
C LYS A 263 -18.65 7.38 -20.53
N LYS A 264 -19.65 8.15 -20.09
CA LYS A 264 -19.92 8.30 -18.67
C LYS A 264 -19.61 6.94 -18.07
N ILE A 265 -18.51 6.82 -17.30
CA ILE A 265 -18.22 5.58 -16.59
C ILE A 265 -19.40 5.45 -15.64
N ASN A 266 -20.31 4.55 -15.98
CA ASN A 266 -21.49 4.31 -15.15
C ASN A 266 -20.96 3.82 -13.81
N ALA A 267 -21.39 4.46 -12.73
CA ALA A 267 -20.98 4.10 -11.39
C ALA A 267 -21.11 2.58 -11.19
N PRO A 268 -20.12 1.91 -10.58
CA PRO A 268 -20.19 0.47 -10.37
C PRO A 268 -21.38 0.12 -9.49
N THR A 269 -21.85 -1.12 -9.59
CA THR A 269 -22.90 -1.64 -8.70
C THR A 269 -22.29 -2.50 -7.61
N ILE A 270 -22.49 -2.12 -6.36
CA ILE A 270 -22.17 -2.95 -5.21
C ILE A 270 -23.27 -4.01 -5.08
N VAL A 271 -22.87 -5.26 -4.92
CA VAL A 271 -23.75 -6.42 -4.72
C VAL A 271 -23.48 -6.97 -3.32
N THR A 272 -24.51 -7.18 -2.56
CA THR A 272 -24.43 -7.72 -1.20
C THR A 272 -25.62 -8.59 -0.87
N MET A 273 -25.53 -9.36 0.21
CA MET A 273 -26.61 -10.21 0.67
C MET A 273 -26.76 -10.20 2.19
N PHE A 274 -27.97 -10.43 2.66
CA PHE A 274 -28.25 -10.74 4.06
C PHE A 274 -29.33 -11.81 4.16
N TYR A 275 -29.02 -12.94 4.80
CA TYR A 275 -29.97 -14.02 5.11
C TYR A 275 -29.80 -14.44 6.57
N ASN A 276 -30.91 -14.53 7.32
CA ASN A 276 -30.89 -15.01 8.70
C ASN A 276 -30.82 -16.55 8.74
N ILE A 277 -29.67 -17.11 8.35
CA ILE A 277 -29.49 -18.56 8.31
C ILE A 277 -29.61 -19.21 9.69
N ARG A 278 -29.31 -18.49 10.77
CA ARG A 278 -29.37 -19.04 12.13
C ARG A 278 -30.82 -19.34 12.55
N GLU A 279 -31.76 -18.47 12.17
CA GLU A 279 -33.18 -18.74 12.33
C GLU A 279 -33.62 -19.95 11.49
N LYS A 280 -33.17 -20.02 10.23
CA LYS A 280 -33.45 -21.16 9.33
C LYS A 280 -32.90 -22.49 9.87
N GLU A 281 -31.78 -22.46 10.59
CA GLU A 281 -31.19 -23.62 11.30
C GLU A 281 -31.88 -23.95 12.63
N GLY A 282 -32.95 -23.22 12.99
CA GLY A 282 -33.71 -23.44 14.22
C GLY A 282 -32.95 -23.03 15.49
N ASN A 283 -32.09 -22.03 15.41
CA ASN A 283 -31.30 -21.48 16.52
C ASN A 283 -30.53 -22.55 17.32
N LYS A 284 -29.99 -23.58 16.62
CA LYS A 284 -29.22 -24.67 17.24
C LYS A 284 -27.98 -24.22 17.99
N TYR A 285 -27.53 -22.99 17.77
CA TYR A 285 -26.32 -22.41 18.33
C TYR A 285 -26.65 -21.31 19.33
N SER A 286 -26.05 -21.35 20.54
CA SER A 286 -26.34 -20.37 21.58
C SER A 286 -25.79 -18.98 21.19
N GLU A 287 -26.60 -17.93 21.33
CA GLU A 287 -26.22 -16.53 21.07
C GLU A 287 -24.95 -16.09 21.80
N SER A 288 -24.66 -16.68 22.96
CA SER A 288 -23.50 -16.32 23.79
C SER A 288 -22.15 -16.70 23.16
N LYS A 289 -22.10 -17.66 22.22
CA LYS A 289 -20.89 -18.08 21.51
C LYS A 289 -20.76 -17.41 20.13
N LEU A 290 -21.85 -16.89 19.59
CA LEU A 290 -21.90 -16.21 18.30
C LEU A 290 -22.00 -14.72 18.54
N ASN A 291 -20.88 -14.04 18.55
CA ASN A 291 -20.81 -12.56 18.67
C ASN A 291 -21.49 -11.82 17.50
N HIS A 292 -22.36 -12.49 16.71
CA HIS A 292 -22.94 -12.04 15.46
C HIS A 292 -24.47 -12.19 15.46
N SER A 293 -25.15 -11.41 16.33
CA SER A 293 -26.61 -11.26 16.25
C SER A 293 -27.02 -10.51 14.97
N VAL A 294 -28.27 -10.73 14.50
CA VAL A 294 -28.86 -10.01 13.38
C VAL A 294 -28.72 -8.49 13.55
N ASN A 295 -29.03 -7.97 14.74
CA ASN A 295 -28.90 -6.55 15.06
C ASN A 295 -27.48 -6.02 14.86
N ARG A 296 -26.45 -6.80 15.21
CA ARG A 296 -25.06 -6.40 15.02
C ARG A 296 -24.69 -6.31 13.54
N TYR A 297 -25.14 -7.24 12.70
CA TYR A 297 -24.96 -7.12 11.25
C TYR A 297 -25.67 -5.89 10.67
N PHE A 298 -26.87 -5.59 11.17
CA PHE A 298 -27.61 -4.39 10.78
C PHE A 298 -26.86 -3.12 11.20
N ASP A 299 -26.29 -3.08 12.41
CA ASP A 299 -25.47 -1.97 12.88
C ASP A 299 -24.19 -1.78 12.03
N PHE A 300 -23.56 -2.87 11.61
CA PHE A 300 -22.44 -2.80 10.69
C PHE A 300 -22.87 -2.23 9.33
N ALA A 301 -23.93 -2.75 8.75
CA ALA A 301 -24.41 -2.27 7.46
C ALA A 301 -24.78 -0.78 7.48
N LYS A 302 -25.49 -0.32 8.53
CA LYS A 302 -25.85 1.08 8.73
C LYS A 302 -24.66 2.01 8.85
N LYS A 303 -23.59 1.55 9.48
CA LYS A 303 -22.38 2.35 9.68
C LYS A 303 -21.50 2.44 8.42
N PHE A 304 -21.71 1.59 7.42
CA PHE A 304 -20.84 1.55 6.28
C PHE A 304 -21.57 1.31 4.95
N ILE A 305 -21.87 0.07 4.55
CA ILE A 305 -22.31 -0.25 3.19
C ILE A 305 -23.57 0.51 2.76
N LEU A 306 -24.49 0.79 3.69
CA LEU A 306 -25.73 1.53 3.43
C LEU A 306 -25.53 3.04 3.31
N THR A 307 -24.38 3.58 3.76
CA THR A 307 -24.05 5.01 3.65
C THR A 307 -23.35 5.36 2.35
N LEU A 308 -22.86 4.37 1.62
CA LEU A 308 -22.07 4.60 0.42
C LEU A 308 -22.90 5.19 -0.72
N PRO A 309 -22.43 6.25 -1.41
CA PRO A 309 -23.18 6.94 -2.48
C PRO A 309 -23.11 6.19 -3.84
N TYR A 310 -23.10 4.85 -3.80
CA TYR A 310 -22.99 3.98 -4.97
C TYR A 310 -24.31 3.26 -5.28
N ASN A 311 -24.41 2.73 -6.50
CA ASN A 311 -25.47 1.79 -6.83
C ASN A 311 -25.34 0.55 -5.94
N LEU A 312 -26.42 0.14 -5.30
CA LEU A 312 -26.44 -0.98 -4.36
C LEU A 312 -27.55 -1.96 -4.70
N MET A 313 -27.18 -3.23 -4.88
CA MET A 313 -28.12 -4.35 -4.97
C MET A 313 -28.03 -5.20 -3.70
N VAL A 314 -29.16 -5.37 -3.01
CA VAL A 314 -29.25 -6.17 -1.77
C VAL A 314 -30.14 -7.39 -2.02
N PHE A 315 -29.58 -8.57 -1.83
CA PHE A 315 -30.29 -9.85 -1.89
C PHE A 315 -30.69 -10.30 -0.48
N THR A 316 -31.98 -10.55 -0.25
CA THR A 316 -32.47 -10.97 1.06
C THR A 316 -33.88 -11.55 0.93
N ASP A 317 -34.29 -12.41 1.85
CA ASP A 317 -35.67 -12.82 2.10
C ASP A 317 -36.19 -12.33 3.48
N CYS A 318 -35.36 -11.55 4.19
CA CYS A 318 -35.66 -11.03 5.52
C CYS A 318 -36.41 -9.69 5.42
N THR A 319 -37.67 -9.65 5.89
CA THR A 319 -38.52 -8.45 5.84
C THR A 319 -37.91 -7.28 6.62
N GLU A 320 -37.32 -7.55 7.81
CA GLU A 320 -36.69 -6.50 8.64
C GLU A 320 -35.48 -5.90 7.92
N CYS A 321 -34.71 -6.71 7.21
CA CYS A 321 -33.60 -6.22 6.38
C CYS A 321 -34.11 -5.32 5.24
N ILE A 322 -35.18 -5.72 4.56
CA ILE A 322 -35.81 -4.94 3.48
C ILE A 322 -36.21 -3.57 3.98
N ASP A 323 -36.93 -3.52 5.12
CA ASP A 323 -37.44 -2.26 5.68
C ASP A 323 -36.32 -1.35 6.18
N MET A 324 -35.27 -1.95 6.80
CA MET A 324 -34.09 -1.22 7.21
C MET A 324 -33.36 -0.61 6.01
N VAL A 325 -33.08 -1.38 4.97
CA VAL A 325 -32.38 -0.89 3.76
C VAL A 325 -33.17 0.25 3.10
N LYS A 326 -34.51 0.15 3.00
CA LYS A 326 -35.33 1.23 2.46
C LYS A 326 -35.19 2.51 3.28
N THR A 327 -35.21 2.39 4.62
CA THR A 327 -35.09 3.51 5.54
C THR A 327 -33.74 4.18 5.44
N GLU A 328 -32.67 3.43 5.59
CA GLU A 328 -31.30 3.97 5.60
C GLU A 328 -30.88 4.53 4.23
N ARG A 329 -31.45 4.02 3.15
CA ARG A 329 -31.15 4.43 1.78
C ARG A 329 -32.20 5.34 1.13
N GLU A 330 -33.05 5.97 1.88
CA GLU A 330 -34.10 6.88 1.34
C GLU A 330 -33.51 7.99 0.46
N ASN A 331 -32.35 8.55 0.84
CA ASN A 331 -31.62 9.54 0.05
C ASN A 331 -30.99 8.96 -1.24
N TYR A 332 -30.83 7.64 -1.31
CA TYR A 332 -30.24 6.89 -2.43
C TYR A 332 -31.23 5.91 -3.07
N LYS A 333 -32.53 6.15 -2.93
CA LYS A 333 -33.57 5.22 -3.42
C LYS A 333 -33.47 4.86 -4.90
N ASN A 334 -33.04 5.82 -5.74
CA ASN A 334 -32.84 5.62 -7.17
C ASN A 334 -31.55 4.82 -7.50
N GLN A 335 -30.67 4.65 -6.53
CA GLN A 335 -29.42 3.88 -6.59
C GLN A 335 -29.51 2.60 -5.76
N THR A 336 -30.71 2.20 -5.33
CA THR A 336 -30.90 1.03 -4.47
C THR A 336 -31.90 0.07 -5.11
N TYR A 337 -31.50 -1.17 -5.29
CA TYR A 337 -32.32 -2.25 -5.77
C TYR A 337 -32.34 -3.39 -4.75
N ILE A 338 -33.53 -3.73 -4.23
CA ILE A 338 -33.69 -4.82 -3.27
C ILE A 338 -34.30 -6.01 -4.01
N CYS A 339 -33.55 -7.11 -4.10
CA CYS A 339 -33.98 -8.36 -4.68
C CYS A 339 -34.47 -9.30 -3.57
N ASN A 340 -35.79 -9.44 -3.45
CA ASN A 340 -36.39 -10.41 -2.53
C ASN A 340 -36.34 -11.81 -3.17
N LYS A 341 -35.19 -12.49 -3.03
CA LYS A 341 -34.93 -13.85 -3.52
C LYS A 341 -34.90 -14.79 -2.31
N LYS A 342 -35.73 -15.83 -2.30
CA LYS A 342 -35.67 -16.83 -1.24
C LYS A 342 -34.35 -17.56 -1.22
N PHE A 343 -33.84 -17.87 -0.05
CA PHE A 343 -32.60 -18.62 0.11
C PHE A 343 -32.66 -19.98 -0.57
N GLU A 344 -33.81 -20.64 -0.48
CA GLU A 344 -34.08 -21.95 -1.08
C GLU A 344 -34.05 -21.94 -2.61
N ASP A 345 -34.25 -20.77 -3.24
CA ASP A 345 -34.23 -20.58 -4.71
C ASP A 345 -32.83 -20.27 -5.25
N THR A 346 -31.77 -20.30 -4.40
CA THR A 346 -30.41 -20.04 -4.82
C THR A 346 -29.71 -21.25 -5.43
N HIS A 347 -28.73 -21.03 -6.31
CA HIS A 347 -28.08 -22.09 -7.11
C HIS A 347 -27.50 -23.22 -6.28
N PHE A 348 -26.83 -22.89 -5.16
CA PHE A 348 -26.12 -23.90 -4.35
C PHE A 348 -27.00 -24.53 -3.27
N TYR A 349 -28.21 -24.04 -3.02
CA TYR A 349 -29.12 -24.61 -2.01
C TYR A 349 -29.44 -26.11 -2.25
N LYS A 350 -29.51 -26.52 -3.52
CA LYS A 350 -29.71 -27.91 -3.93
C LYS A 350 -28.69 -28.90 -3.36
N TYR A 351 -27.53 -28.41 -2.92
CA TYR A 351 -26.48 -29.24 -2.34
C TYR A 351 -26.55 -29.36 -0.81
N LEU A 352 -27.51 -28.72 -0.14
CA LEU A 352 -27.56 -28.62 1.32
C LEU A 352 -27.58 -30.02 1.99
N GLU A 353 -28.50 -30.90 1.61
CA GLU A 353 -28.58 -32.27 2.17
C GLU A 353 -27.28 -33.06 1.94
N ARG A 354 -26.72 -32.99 0.73
CA ARG A 354 -25.47 -33.65 0.40
C ARG A 354 -24.31 -33.13 1.25
N LEU A 355 -24.27 -31.81 1.47
CA LEU A 355 -23.23 -31.17 2.27
C LEU A 355 -23.35 -31.57 3.75
N GLU A 356 -24.55 -31.68 4.29
CA GLU A 356 -24.80 -32.16 5.65
C GLU A 356 -24.25 -33.58 5.86
N ASP A 357 -24.43 -34.47 4.87
CA ASP A 357 -23.91 -35.84 4.92
C ASP A 357 -22.39 -35.88 4.74
N LEU A 358 -21.84 -35.07 3.81
CA LEU A 358 -20.39 -35.02 3.61
C LEU A 358 -19.68 -34.44 4.84
N GLN A 359 -20.23 -33.42 5.49
CA GLN A 359 -19.63 -32.83 6.70
C GLN A 359 -19.62 -33.82 7.88
N LYS A 360 -20.65 -34.64 8.02
CA LYS A 360 -20.65 -35.72 9.02
C LYS A 360 -19.63 -36.82 8.73
N LYS A 361 -19.44 -37.15 7.43
CA LYS A 361 -18.57 -38.26 6.99
C LYS A 361 -17.09 -37.82 6.94
N TYR A 362 -16.82 -36.62 6.51
CA TYR A 362 -15.49 -36.10 6.27
C TYR A 362 -15.35 -34.63 6.80
N PRO A 363 -15.28 -34.44 8.13
CA PRO A 363 -15.08 -33.10 8.65
C PRO A 363 -13.73 -32.55 8.19
N ILE A 364 -13.72 -31.30 7.72
CA ILE A 364 -12.47 -30.59 7.41
C ILE A 364 -11.67 -30.42 8.70
N TYR A 365 -10.40 -30.79 8.68
CA TYR A 365 -9.55 -30.95 9.87
C TYR A 365 -9.46 -29.68 10.75
N ASN A 366 -9.40 -28.50 10.14
CA ASN A 366 -9.26 -27.22 10.85
C ASN A 366 -10.53 -26.35 10.79
N ALA A 367 -11.67 -26.94 10.40
CA ALA A 367 -12.94 -26.22 10.35
C ALA A 367 -13.50 -25.94 11.74
N ASN A 368 -14.08 -24.75 11.93
CA ASN A 368 -14.93 -24.48 13.08
C ASN A 368 -16.38 -24.88 12.77
N LEU A 369 -16.74 -26.13 13.08
CA LEU A 369 -18.04 -26.70 12.74
C LEU A 369 -19.27 -25.95 13.37
N GLU A 370 -19.06 -25.20 14.44
CA GLU A 370 -20.12 -24.34 15.02
C GLU A 370 -20.37 -23.09 14.16
N HIS A 371 -19.36 -22.65 13.44
CA HIS A 371 -19.43 -21.47 12.56
C HIS A 371 -19.67 -21.86 11.10
N GLU A 372 -18.95 -22.85 10.61
CA GLU A 372 -18.95 -23.31 9.21
C GLU A 372 -19.97 -24.40 8.99
N THR A 373 -21.22 -24.09 9.33
CA THR A 373 -22.34 -25.01 9.12
C THR A 373 -22.61 -25.23 7.63
N PRO A 374 -23.27 -26.34 7.23
CA PRO A 374 -23.64 -26.56 5.84
C PRO A 374 -24.37 -25.36 5.21
N MET A 375 -25.31 -24.75 5.97
CA MET A 375 -26.06 -23.61 5.49
C MET A 375 -25.18 -22.35 5.32
N TYR A 376 -24.21 -22.15 6.21
CA TYR A 376 -23.21 -21.07 6.09
C TYR A 376 -22.34 -21.24 4.85
N ILE A 377 -21.86 -22.46 4.57
CA ILE A 377 -21.07 -22.76 3.38
C ILE A 377 -21.89 -22.52 2.11
N ILE A 378 -23.13 -22.97 2.08
CA ILE A 378 -24.05 -22.72 0.98
C ILE A 378 -24.31 -21.21 0.79
N LEU A 379 -24.49 -20.45 1.86
CA LEU A 379 -24.69 -19.02 1.80
C LEU A 379 -23.50 -18.33 1.13
N ASN A 380 -22.26 -18.66 1.57
CA ASN A 380 -21.05 -18.04 1.03
C ASN A 380 -20.81 -18.44 -0.43
N ASN A 381 -21.04 -19.70 -0.82
CA ASN A 381 -20.95 -20.10 -2.22
C ASN A 381 -21.96 -19.35 -3.12
N ASN A 382 -23.13 -19.01 -2.58
CA ASN A 382 -24.14 -18.25 -3.32
C ASN A 382 -23.79 -16.78 -3.60
N LYS A 383 -22.65 -16.25 -3.10
CA LYS A 383 -22.10 -14.95 -3.54
C LYS A 383 -22.03 -14.88 -5.07
N PHE A 384 -21.65 -15.98 -5.70
CA PHE A 384 -21.54 -16.09 -7.15
C PHE A 384 -22.90 -16.16 -7.87
N ASP A 385 -23.92 -16.80 -7.28
CA ASP A 385 -25.29 -16.79 -7.81
C ASP A 385 -25.94 -15.41 -7.70
N PHE A 386 -25.69 -14.70 -6.60
CA PHE A 386 -26.19 -13.33 -6.43
C PHE A 386 -25.49 -12.37 -7.39
N MET A 387 -24.17 -12.50 -7.57
CA MET A 387 -23.41 -11.69 -8.51
C MET A 387 -23.88 -11.93 -9.95
N GLU A 388 -24.10 -13.19 -10.36
CA GLU A 388 -24.65 -13.52 -11.67
C GLU A 388 -26.03 -12.90 -11.89
N THR A 389 -26.92 -13.03 -10.87
CA THR A 389 -28.27 -12.45 -10.92
C THR A 389 -28.18 -10.92 -11.04
N ALA A 390 -27.28 -10.28 -10.29
CA ALA A 390 -27.08 -8.83 -10.35
C ALA A 390 -26.59 -8.35 -11.71
N ILE A 391 -25.62 -9.06 -12.30
CA ILE A 391 -25.07 -8.76 -13.63
C ILE A 391 -26.17 -8.91 -14.71
N ASN A 392 -26.98 -9.94 -14.63
CA ASN A 392 -28.04 -10.20 -15.60
C ASN A 392 -29.21 -9.21 -15.49
N LEU A 393 -29.59 -8.82 -14.28
CA LEU A 393 -30.62 -7.81 -14.04
C LEU A 393 -30.15 -6.40 -14.37
N ASN A 394 -28.95 -6.07 -13.95
CA ASN A 394 -28.23 -4.81 -14.17
C ASN A 394 -29.13 -3.55 -14.18
N PRO A 395 -29.88 -3.24 -13.11
CA PRO A 395 -30.87 -2.16 -13.13
C PRO A 395 -30.28 -0.76 -13.27
N PHE A 396 -28.95 -0.63 -13.12
CA PHE A 396 -28.23 0.63 -13.19
C PHE A 396 -27.33 0.76 -14.43
N ASP A 397 -27.39 -0.20 -15.35
CA ASP A 397 -26.56 -0.27 -16.57
C ASP A 397 -25.04 -0.16 -16.27
N SER A 398 -24.58 -0.78 -15.18
CA SER A 398 -23.18 -0.75 -14.78
C SER A 398 -22.34 -1.70 -15.62
N SER A 399 -21.13 -1.27 -15.97
CA SER A 399 -20.12 -2.09 -16.67
C SER A 399 -19.24 -2.89 -15.70
N HIS A 400 -19.16 -2.47 -14.44
CA HIS A 400 -18.35 -3.07 -13.37
C HIS A 400 -19.19 -3.33 -12.13
N PHE A 401 -18.84 -4.37 -11.41
CA PHE A 401 -19.53 -4.78 -10.19
C PHE A 401 -18.54 -5.03 -9.06
N ILE A 402 -19.04 -4.87 -7.83
CA ILE A 402 -18.31 -5.04 -6.58
C ILE A 402 -19.08 -6.04 -5.73
N TRP A 403 -18.46 -7.15 -5.35
CA TRP A 403 -18.97 -7.92 -4.23
C TRP A 403 -18.49 -7.28 -2.92
N MET A 404 -19.40 -7.10 -1.98
CA MET A 404 -19.07 -6.61 -0.65
C MET A 404 -19.98 -7.29 0.40
N ASP A 405 -19.38 -7.98 1.35
CA ASP A 405 -20.13 -8.60 2.43
C ASP A 405 -20.92 -7.55 3.22
N PHE A 406 -22.16 -7.84 3.58
CA PHE A 406 -23.09 -6.91 4.23
C PHE A 406 -22.57 -6.29 5.53
N GLY A 407 -21.78 -7.07 6.28
CA GLY A 407 -21.13 -6.65 7.52
C GLY A 407 -19.63 -6.45 7.40
N ILE A 408 -19.07 -6.11 6.23
CA ILE A 408 -17.61 -6.09 5.96
C ILE A 408 -16.80 -5.28 6.97
N ASN A 409 -17.37 -4.24 7.54
CA ASN A 409 -16.70 -3.38 8.53
C ASN A 409 -16.50 -4.04 9.91
N HIS A 410 -16.92 -5.30 10.11
CA HIS A 410 -16.51 -6.05 11.30
C HIS A 410 -15.05 -6.51 11.22
N VAL A 411 -14.48 -6.59 10.03
CA VAL A 411 -13.07 -6.96 9.78
C VAL A 411 -12.27 -5.82 9.16
N ALA A 412 -12.87 -5.02 8.26
CA ALA A 412 -12.17 -3.93 7.59
C ALA A 412 -11.94 -2.74 8.54
N LEU A 413 -10.70 -2.26 8.61
CA LEU A 413 -10.29 -1.08 9.37
C LEU A 413 -9.89 0.07 8.43
N ASN A 414 -9.79 1.28 8.97
CA ASN A 414 -9.33 2.48 8.24
C ASN A 414 -10.18 2.85 7.01
N MET A 415 -11.49 2.74 7.15
CA MET A 415 -12.44 2.96 6.05
C MET A 415 -12.92 4.42 5.92
N GLU A 416 -12.33 5.34 6.63
CA GLU A 416 -12.79 6.74 6.76
C GLU A 416 -12.62 7.58 5.48
N LYS A 417 -11.93 7.06 4.45
CA LYS A 417 -11.57 7.79 3.22
C LYS A 417 -12.04 7.10 1.94
N ILE A 418 -13.23 6.46 1.96
CA ILE A 418 -13.66 5.55 0.86
C ILE A 418 -14.40 6.27 -0.28
N ASP A 419 -14.78 7.53 -0.14
CA ASP A 419 -15.76 8.19 -1.01
C ASP A 419 -15.43 8.17 -2.52
N ASP A 420 -14.14 8.06 -2.90
CA ASP A 420 -13.71 8.09 -4.31
C ASP A 420 -13.16 6.75 -4.85
N TRP A 421 -13.12 5.67 -4.06
CA TRP A 421 -12.29 4.49 -4.34
C TRP A 421 -12.79 3.56 -5.44
N PHE A 422 -14.08 3.51 -5.70
CA PHE A 422 -14.67 2.50 -6.56
C PHE A 422 -14.88 2.95 -8.01
N TYR A 423 -14.51 4.16 -8.36
CA TYR A 423 -14.68 4.64 -9.74
C TYR A 423 -13.68 4.04 -10.73
N GLU A 424 -12.57 3.48 -10.25
CA GLU A 424 -11.53 2.87 -11.07
C GLU A 424 -11.40 1.37 -10.80
N ILE A 425 -12.44 0.61 -11.16
CA ILE A 425 -12.40 -0.84 -11.06
C ILE A 425 -11.73 -1.40 -12.31
N PRO A 426 -10.68 -2.24 -12.19
CA PRO A 426 -10.03 -2.85 -13.32
C PRO A 426 -10.96 -3.84 -14.03
N ASN A 427 -10.70 -4.11 -15.31
CA ASN A 427 -11.43 -5.15 -16.02
C ASN A 427 -11.20 -6.54 -15.43
N LYS A 428 -9.96 -6.84 -14.97
CA LYS A 428 -9.62 -8.08 -14.27
C LYS A 428 -10.34 -8.19 -12.92
N ILE A 429 -10.41 -9.39 -12.39
CA ILE A 429 -10.93 -9.60 -11.03
C ILE A 429 -9.87 -9.10 -10.05
N LYS A 430 -10.18 -8.02 -9.32
CA LYS A 430 -9.30 -7.51 -8.28
C LYS A 430 -9.77 -8.01 -6.92
N GLN A 431 -8.92 -8.80 -6.28
CA GLN A 431 -9.26 -9.51 -5.04
C GLN A 431 -8.08 -9.57 -4.09
N LEU A 432 -8.36 -9.52 -2.78
CA LEU A 432 -7.35 -9.60 -1.73
C LEU A 432 -6.76 -11.01 -1.63
N CYS A 433 -5.44 -11.09 -1.64
CA CYS A 433 -4.67 -12.26 -1.27
C CYS A 433 -4.09 -12.05 0.14
N ILE A 434 -4.55 -12.84 1.12
CA ILE A 434 -4.16 -12.71 2.53
C ILE A 434 -2.97 -13.57 2.92
N ASN A 435 -2.73 -14.65 2.20
CA ASN A 435 -1.58 -15.54 2.39
C ASN A 435 -0.93 -15.83 1.04
N PRO A 436 -0.09 -14.94 0.51
CA PRO A 436 0.57 -15.17 -0.78
C PRO A 436 1.56 -16.33 -0.75
N TYR A 437 2.00 -16.74 0.45
CA TYR A 437 2.84 -17.89 0.66
C TYR A 437 2.00 -19.17 0.77
N ILE A 438 1.84 -19.84 -0.35
CA ILE A 438 1.41 -21.24 -0.40
C ILE A 438 2.52 -22.02 -1.13
N GLU A 439 3.23 -22.90 -0.40
CA GLU A 439 4.13 -23.86 -1.03
C GLU A 439 3.37 -24.67 -2.08
N ASN A 440 4.07 -25.48 -2.89
CA ASN A 440 3.52 -26.35 -3.95
C ASN A 440 2.45 -27.32 -3.42
N VAL A 441 1.34 -26.74 -2.89
CA VAL A 441 0.17 -27.47 -2.43
C VAL A 441 -0.65 -27.78 -3.66
N GLU A 442 -0.83 -29.06 -3.97
CA GLU A 442 -1.79 -29.48 -5.00
C GLU A 442 -3.20 -29.07 -4.57
N ASN A 443 -4.05 -28.63 -5.50
CA ASN A 443 -5.44 -28.27 -5.21
C ASN A 443 -6.19 -29.35 -4.44
N LYS A 444 -5.89 -30.63 -4.70
CA LYS A 444 -6.48 -31.77 -4.00
C LYS A 444 -6.16 -31.80 -2.49
N SER A 445 -5.00 -31.31 -2.08
CA SER A 445 -4.64 -31.19 -0.66
C SER A 445 -5.48 -30.15 0.07
N MET A 446 -6.02 -29.16 -0.65
CA MET A 446 -6.92 -28.15 -0.09
C MET A 446 -8.31 -28.67 0.27
N PHE A 447 -8.69 -29.86 -0.18
CA PHE A 447 -9.98 -30.46 0.18
C PHE A 447 -10.07 -30.87 1.65
N HIS A 448 -8.93 -31.12 2.29
CA HIS A 448 -8.86 -31.58 3.68
C HIS A 448 -8.66 -30.48 4.71
N ASN A 449 -8.22 -29.30 4.27
CA ASN A 449 -7.90 -28.19 5.15
C ASN A 449 -8.42 -26.87 4.57
N ILE A 450 -8.85 -25.97 5.43
CA ILE A 450 -9.15 -24.60 5.03
C ILE A 450 -7.84 -23.84 4.91
N TYR A 451 -7.58 -23.30 3.71
CA TYR A 451 -6.48 -22.39 3.44
C TYR A 451 -7.06 -21.01 3.12
N HIS A 452 -6.88 -20.07 4.03
CA HIS A 452 -7.25 -18.69 3.82
C HIS A 452 -6.18 -18.00 2.98
N HIS A 453 -6.32 -18.08 1.66
CA HIS A 453 -5.42 -17.45 0.69
C HIS A 453 -6.10 -16.29 -0.03
N MET A 454 -7.30 -16.52 -0.58
CA MET A 454 -8.13 -15.47 -1.16
C MET A 454 -9.20 -15.06 -0.16
N ALA A 455 -9.41 -13.76 0.05
CA ALA A 455 -10.47 -13.27 0.91
C ALA A 455 -11.80 -13.17 0.15
N GLY A 456 -12.87 -13.73 0.71
CA GLY A 456 -14.18 -13.81 0.08
C GLY A 456 -15.09 -12.60 0.31
N GLY A 457 -14.73 -11.71 1.24
CA GLY A 457 -15.62 -10.61 1.66
C GLY A 457 -15.70 -9.43 0.70
N PHE A 458 -14.72 -9.28 -0.19
CA PHE A 458 -14.67 -8.16 -1.14
C PHE A 458 -13.87 -8.53 -2.40
N PHE A 459 -14.45 -8.31 -3.56
CA PHE A 459 -13.79 -8.39 -4.86
C PHE A 459 -14.52 -7.57 -5.92
N THR A 460 -13.82 -7.18 -6.98
CA THR A 460 -14.35 -6.33 -8.03
C THR A 460 -13.94 -6.84 -9.42
N GLY A 461 -14.62 -6.36 -10.46
CA GLY A 461 -14.24 -6.66 -11.83
C GLY A 461 -15.24 -6.15 -12.85
N SER A 462 -14.88 -6.27 -14.14
CA SER A 462 -15.83 -6.00 -15.20
C SER A 462 -16.91 -7.09 -15.29
N LYS A 463 -18.08 -6.71 -15.77
CA LYS A 463 -19.21 -7.63 -16.05
C LYS A 463 -18.73 -8.92 -16.76
N GLU A 464 -17.90 -8.77 -17.80
CA GLU A 464 -17.43 -9.91 -18.60
C GLU A 464 -16.54 -10.86 -17.80
N ASN A 465 -15.56 -10.34 -17.07
CA ASN A 465 -14.61 -11.16 -16.31
C ASN A 465 -15.23 -11.75 -15.04
N LEU A 466 -16.18 -11.05 -14.43
CA LEU A 466 -16.97 -11.61 -13.32
C LEU A 466 -17.83 -12.78 -13.80
N MET A 467 -18.46 -12.72 -14.97
CA MET A 467 -19.19 -13.87 -15.51
C MET A 467 -18.28 -15.08 -15.74
N LYS A 468 -17.08 -14.89 -16.29
CA LYS A 468 -16.08 -15.97 -16.41
C LYS A 468 -15.70 -16.54 -15.04
N TYR A 469 -15.49 -15.69 -14.03
CA TYR A 469 -15.16 -16.11 -12.69
C TYR A 469 -16.28 -16.94 -12.05
N ILE A 470 -17.54 -16.50 -12.23
CA ILE A 470 -18.73 -17.19 -11.75
C ILE A 470 -18.82 -18.60 -12.36
N ASP A 471 -18.64 -18.73 -13.68
CA ASP A 471 -18.68 -20.02 -14.38
C ASP A 471 -17.58 -20.97 -13.86
N LEU A 472 -16.37 -20.48 -13.72
CA LEU A 472 -15.23 -21.25 -13.19
C LEU A 472 -15.45 -21.67 -11.74
N PHE A 473 -16.01 -20.78 -10.91
CA PHE A 473 -16.31 -21.09 -9.50
C PHE A 473 -17.39 -22.17 -9.39
N LYS A 474 -18.47 -22.05 -10.15
CA LYS A 474 -19.55 -23.06 -10.19
C LYS A 474 -19.05 -24.41 -10.67
N LEU A 475 -18.23 -24.41 -11.74
CA LEU A 475 -17.61 -25.63 -12.25
C LEU A 475 -16.69 -26.28 -11.20
N LYS A 476 -15.84 -25.51 -10.54
CA LYS A 476 -14.93 -26.01 -9.51
C LYS A 476 -15.69 -26.57 -8.31
N THR A 477 -16.71 -25.88 -7.83
CA THR A 477 -17.57 -26.34 -6.75
C THR A 477 -18.26 -27.67 -7.11
N GLN A 478 -18.78 -27.77 -8.34
CA GLN A 478 -19.38 -29.01 -8.81
C GLN A 478 -18.37 -30.17 -8.82
N GLN A 479 -17.15 -29.95 -9.32
CA GLN A 479 -16.08 -30.96 -9.31
C GLN A 479 -15.75 -31.44 -7.90
N ILE A 480 -15.68 -30.54 -6.93
CA ILE A 480 -15.42 -30.87 -5.52
C ILE A 480 -16.53 -31.76 -4.97
N TYR A 481 -17.81 -31.43 -5.23
CA TYR A 481 -18.94 -32.26 -4.80
C TYR A 481 -18.99 -33.60 -5.52
N ASP A 482 -18.62 -33.67 -6.79
CA ASP A 482 -18.59 -34.94 -7.55
C ASP A 482 -17.50 -35.91 -7.05
N GLU A 483 -16.41 -35.36 -6.50
CA GLU A 483 -15.36 -36.14 -5.81
C GLU A 483 -15.72 -36.46 -4.35
N GLU A 484 -16.96 -36.25 -3.92
CA GLU A 484 -17.45 -36.47 -2.54
C GLU A 484 -16.73 -35.64 -1.47
N TRP A 485 -16.30 -34.39 -1.83
CA TRP A 485 -15.71 -33.40 -0.93
C TRP A 485 -16.57 -32.16 -0.85
N TYR A 486 -16.22 -31.25 0.06
CA TYR A 486 -16.79 -29.92 0.15
C TYR A 486 -15.72 -28.93 0.62
N GLN A 487 -15.93 -27.65 0.35
CA GLN A 487 -15.02 -26.61 0.82
C GLN A 487 -15.76 -25.28 0.97
N ILE A 488 -15.19 -24.35 1.77
CA ILE A 488 -15.66 -22.97 1.86
C ILE A 488 -15.35 -22.19 0.58
N ASP A 489 -16.07 -21.09 0.37
CA ASP A 489 -15.92 -20.23 -0.82
C ASP A 489 -14.47 -19.76 -1.04
N GLU A 490 -13.77 -19.33 -0.02
CA GLU A 490 -12.38 -18.83 -0.12
C GLU A 490 -11.39 -19.87 -0.64
N ALA A 491 -11.55 -21.13 -0.25
CA ALA A 491 -10.73 -22.22 -0.77
C ALA A 491 -11.03 -22.50 -2.25
N VAL A 492 -12.31 -22.47 -2.65
CA VAL A 492 -12.70 -22.63 -4.06
C VAL A 492 -12.19 -21.46 -4.89
N MET A 493 -12.32 -20.22 -4.41
CA MET A 493 -11.75 -19.01 -5.04
C MET A 493 -10.24 -19.16 -5.27
N THR A 494 -9.52 -19.67 -4.26
CA THR A 494 -8.08 -19.95 -4.35
C THR A 494 -7.74 -20.94 -5.46
N MET A 495 -8.47 -22.03 -5.57
CA MET A 495 -8.26 -23.03 -6.63
C MET A 495 -8.51 -22.43 -8.01
N VAL A 496 -9.58 -21.65 -8.17
CA VAL A 496 -9.92 -20.97 -9.43
C VAL A 496 -8.84 -19.97 -9.81
N GLN A 497 -8.37 -19.17 -8.86
CA GLN A 497 -7.31 -18.17 -9.09
C GLN A 497 -6.01 -18.83 -9.53
N ARG A 498 -5.58 -19.90 -8.87
CA ARG A 498 -4.35 -20.63 -9.21
C ARG A 498 -4.38 -21.26 -10.60
N GLU A 499 -5.55 -21.75 -11.03
CA GLU A 499 -5.74 -22.35 -12.35
C GLU A 499 -5.90 -21.29 -13.46
N ASN A 500 -6.29 -20.06 -13.12
CA ASN A 500 -6.57 -18.98 -14.06
C ASN A 500 -5.94 -17.64 -13.63
N PRO A 501 -4.62 -17.57 -13.40
CA PRO A 501 -3.99 -16.38 -12.82
C PRO A 501 -4.16 -15.11 -13.68
N ASP A 502 -4.25 -15.25 -14.99
CA ASP A 502 -4.40 -14.12 -15.93
C ASP A 502 -5.74 -13.39 -15.80
N LEU A 503 -6.75 -14.04 -15.23
CA LEU A 503 -8.06 -13.44 -14.98
C LEU A 503 -8.00 -12.45 -13.80
N PHE A 504 -6.99 -12.53 -12.93
CA PHE A 504 -6.92 -11.83 -11.67
C PHE A 504 -5.87 -10.72 -11.64
N GLU A 505 -6.16 -9.69 -10.88
CA GLU A 505 -5.25 -8.69 -10.35
C GLU A 505 -5.30 -8.79 -8.82
N LEU A 506 -4.23 -9.29 -8.22
CA LEU A 506 -4.21 -9.49 -6.78
C LEU A 506 -3.67 -8.26 -6.08
N PHE A 507 -4.31 -7.88 -4.98
CA PHE A 507 -3.71 -7.01 -3.98
C PHE A 507 -3.53 -7.78 -2.67
N TYR A 508 -2.66 -7.29 -1.79
CA TYR A 508 -2.19 -8.06 -0.64
C TYR A 508 -2.49 -7.35 0.67
N GLY A 509 -2.68 -8.14 1.73
CA GLY A 509 -2.97 -7.62 3.06
C GLY A 509 -3.46 -8.70 4.01
N ASP A 510 -4.08 -8.30 5.09
CA ASP A 510 -4.92 -9.13 5.95
C ASP A 510 -6.38 -8.68 5.82
N TYR A 511 -7.28 -9.35 6.54
CA TYR A 511 -8.70 -8.98 6.52
C TYR A 511 -8.95 -7.53 6.96
N ASN A 512 -8.11 -6.96 7.84
CA ASN A 512 -8.25 -5.57 8.27
C ASN A 512 -8.02 -4.60 7.10
N GLY A 513 -7.14 -4.97 6.17
CA GLY A 513 -6.82 -4.22 4.96
C GLY A 513 -7.69 -4.55 3.75
N ILE A 514 -8.75 -5.35 3.87
CA ILE A 514 -9.53 -5.85 2.73
C ILE A 514 -10.09 -4.75 1.80
N ILE A 515 -10.32 -3.56 2.35
CA ILE A 515 -10.75 -2.38 1.60
C ILE A 515 -9.60 -1.38 1.46
N SER A 516 -8.90 -1.05 2.55
CA SER A 516 -7.84 -0.04 2.50
C SER A 516 -6.70 -0.41 1.54
N ASN A 517 -6.29 -1.68 1.49
CA ASN A 517 -5.23 -2.13 0.59
C ASN A 517 -5.70 -2.33 -0.87
N TYR A 518 -7.00 -2.30 -1.12
CA TYR A 518 -7.53 -2.26 -2.49
C TYR A 518 -7.08 -0.98 -3.21
N VAL A 519 -7.04 0.13 -2.48
CA VAL A 519 -6.63 1.45 -2.99
C VAL A 519 -5.14 1.68 -2.83
N TYR A 520 -4.57 1.22 -1.72
CA TYR A 520 -3.16 1.36 -1.37
C TYR A 520 -2.51 -0.02 -1.26
N PRO A 521 -2.19 -0.66 -2.38
CA PRO A 521 -1.70 -2.02 -2.38
C PRO A 521 -0.36 -2.13 -1.65
N ILE A 522 -0.27 -3.13 -0.77
CA ILE A 522 0.97 -3.56 -0.14
C ILE A 522 1.63 -4.57 -1.07
N HIS A 523 2.94 -4.50 -1.23
CA HIS A 523 3.66 -5.50 -2.03
C HIS A 523 3.58 -6.88 -1.34
N ASN A 524 3.34 -7.95 -2.10
CA ASN A 524 3.18 -9.30 -1.56
C ASN A 524 4.35 -9.77 -0.68
N ILE A 525 5.59 -9.48 -1.05
CA ILE A 525 6.77 -9.83 -0.26
C ILE A 525 6.81 -9.07 1.06
N GLU A 526 6.41 -7.81 1.08
CA GLU A 526 6.32 -7.04 2.32
C GLU A 526 5.32 -7.67 3.30
N LEU A 527 4.16 -8.11 2.79
CA LEU A 527 3.16 -8.81 3.60
C LEU A 527 3.68 -10.14 4.13
N ILE A 528 4.38 -10.91 3.30
CA ILE A 528 4.99 -12.18 3.70
C ILE A 528 6.01 -11.93 4.81
N LEU A 529 6.81 -10.89 4.71
CA LEU A 529 7.76 -10.49 5.74
C LEU A 529 7.09 -10.05 7.05
N GLN A 530 5.99 -9.27 6.96
CA GLN A 530 5.17 -8.94 8.13
C GLN A 530 4.56 -10.19 8.77
N GLY A 531 4.14 -11.15 7.96
CA GLY A 531 3.68 -12.46 8.44
C GLY A 531 4.77 -13.26 9.16
N SER A 532 6.00 -13.24 8.62
CA SER A 532 7.17 -13.82 9.28
C SER A 532 7.44 -13.17 10.65
N GLN A 533 7.40 -11.83 10.72
CA GLN A 533 7.56 -11.11 11.98
C GLN A 533 6.50 -11.49 13.01
N LYS A 534 5.22 -11.54 12.62
CA LYS A 534 4.13 -11.99 13.51
C LYS A 534 4.36 -13.41 14.03
N CYS A 535 4.94 -14.29 13.22
CA CYS A 535 5.32 -15.64 13.65
C CYS A 535 6.45 -15.61 14.69
N ILE A 536 7.46 -14.76 14.49
CA ILE A 536 8.56 -14.56 15.44
C ILE A 536 8.02 -14.04 16.77
N ASP A 537 7.24 -12.98 16.76
CA ASP A 537 6.62 -12.36 17.93
C ASP A 537 5.74 -13.34 18.72
N SER A 538 5.13 -14.30 18.01
CA SER A 538 4.30 -15.37 18.58
C SER A 538 5.11 -16.62 18.98
N ASN A 539 6.43 -16.57 18.93
CA ASN A 539 7.35 -17.69 19.19
C ASN A 539 7.13 -18.92 18.28
N LYS A 540 6.61 -18.69 17.05
CA LYS A 540 6.40 -19.71 16.01
C LYS A 540 7.59 -19.74 15.04
N THR A 541 8.80 -19.91 15.58
CA THR A 541 10.08 -19.76 14.87
C THR A 541 10.21 -20.68 13.66
N LYS A 542 9.67 -21.90 13.73
CA LYS A 542 9.69 -22.84 12.61
C LYS A 542 8.86 -22.38 11.41
N GLN A 543 7.70 -21.77 11.66
CA GLN A 543 6.86 -21.20 10.58
C GLN A 543 7.54 -19.97 9.97
N ALA A 544 8.09 -19.08 10.80
CA ALA A 544 8.87 -17.95 10.33
C ALA A 544 10.03 -18.39 9.41
N TYR A 545 10.74 -19.46 9.78
CA TYR A 545 11.80 -20.03 8.96
C TYR A 545 11.33 -20.42 7.54
N HIS A 546 10.23 -21.14 7.42
CA HIS A 546 9.71 -21.54 6.11
C HIS A 546 9.32 -20.33 5.25
N ILE A 547 8.70 -19.32 5.88
CA ILE A 547 8.34 -18.06 5.20
C ILE A 547 9.60 -17.34 4.69
N LEU A 548 10.63 -17.26 5.51
CA LEU A 548 11.90 -16.61 5.14
C LEU A 548 12.65 -17.38 4.03
N CYS A 549 12.61 -18.70 4.03
CA CYS A 549 13.15 -19.53 2.93
C CYS A 549 12.43 -19.24 1.60
N TYR A 550 11.11 -19.05 1.63
CA TYR A 550 10.34 -18.66 0.46
C TYR A 550 10.76 -17.28 -0.05
N CYS A 551 10.88 -16.31 0.85
CA CYS A 551 11.33 -14.96 0.49
C CYS A 551 12.73 -14.98 -0.17
N LEU A 552 13.66 -15.79 0.35
CA LEU A 552 14.98 -15.94 -0.26
C LEU A 552 14.89 -16.49 -1.68
N LYS A 553 14.11 -17.54 -1.93
CA LYS A 553 13.88 -18.09 -3.27
C LYS A 553 13.28 -17.05 -4.22
N TYR A 554 12.32 -16.25 -3.73
CA TYR A 554 11.73 -15.17 -4.52
C TYR A 554 12.79 -14.14 -4.92
N PHE A 555 13.63 -13.71 -4.00
CA PHE A 555 14.71 -12.76 -4.26
C PHE A 555 15.81 -13.32 -5.16
N GLU A 556 16.07 -14.63 -5.12
CA GLU A 556 16.99 -15.30 -6.04
C GLU A 556 16.48 -15.29 -7.49
N MET A 557 15.15 -15.30 -7.70
CA MET A 557 14.53 -15.33 -9.02
C MET A 557 14.17 -13.94 -9.56
N ASN A 558 13.79 -13.01 -8.67
CA ASN A 558 13.29 -11.68 -9.01
C ASN A 558 14.15 -10.62 -8.34
N ILE A 559 15.04 -10.01 -9.11
CA ILE A 559 15.90 -8.95 -8.62
C ILE A 559 15.13 -7.65 -8.51
N ASN A 560 14.35 -7.50 -7.44
CA ASN A 560 13.85 -6.19 -7.04
C ASN A 560 14.76 -5.67 -5.92
N HIS A 561 15.79 -4.94 -6.30
CA HIS A 561 16.89 -4.50 -5.43
C HIS A 561 16.42 -3.83 -4.14
N HIS A 562 15.30 -3.12 -4.16
CA HIS A 562 14.87 -2.29 -3.05
C HIS A 562 14.21 -3.08 -1.91
N LEU A 563 13.41 -4.08 -2.22
CA LEU A 563 12.77 -4.93 -1.20
C LEU A 563 13.74 -5.88 -0.50
N ILE A 564 14.80 -6.29 -1.20
CA ILE A 564 15.91 -7.08 -0.62
C ILE A 564 16.55 -6.29 0.52
N TYR A 565 16.72 -4.99 0.36
CA TYR A 565 17.31 -4.13 1.38
C TYR A 565 16.48 -4.03 2.63
N TYR A 566 15.19 -3.74 2.46
CA TYR A 566 14.24 -3.68 3.57
C TYR A 566 14.24 -4.99 4.37
N TYR A 567 14.30 -6.10 3.65
CA TYR A 567 14.37 -7.43 4.20
C TYR A 567 15.69 -7.70 4.96
N ILE A 568 16.83 -7.36 4.38
CA ILE A 568 18.15 -7.59 5.00
C ILE A 568 18.35 -6.66 6.20
N GLN A 569 17.94 -5.40 6.11
CA GLN A 569 18.17 -4.42 7.17
C GLN A 569 17.37 -4.66 8.44
N GLN A 570 16.16 -5.16 8.38
CA GLN A 570 15.28 -5.14 9.55
C GLN A 570 15.10 -6.47 10.27
N HIS A 571 15.14 -7.63 9.64
CA HIS A 571 14.64 -8.83 10.29
C HIS A 571 15.52 -10.09 10.28
N ILE A 572 16.29 -10.36 9.24
CA ILE A 572 17.03 -11.63 9.17
C ILE A 572 18.20 -11.69 10.13
N ILE A 573 18.87 -10.57 10.33
CA ILE A 573 20.18 -10.55 11.03
C ILE A 573 19.99 -10.68 12.53
N VAL A 574 18.94 -10.09 13.11
CA VAL A 574 18.82 -9.99 14.57
C VAL A 574 18.13 -11.20 15.17
N ASP A 575 17.02 -11.66 14.60
CA ASP A 575 16.17 -12.64 15.27
C ASP A 575 16.47 -14.07 14.84
N TYR A 576 16.95 -14.24 13.61
CA TYR A 576 17.22 -15.58 13.08
C TYR A 576 18.58 -16.12 13.53
N TYR A 577 19.56 -15.26 13.68
CA TYR A 577 20.87 -15.62 14.18
C TYR A 577 20.83 -16.30 15.56
N ASN A 578 19.90 -15.85 16.40
CA ASN A 578 19.73 -16.41 17.75
C ASN A 578 19.12 -17.82 17.76
N ASN A 579 18.45 -18.26 16.66
CA ASN A 579 17.67 -19.49 16.66
C ASN A 579 18.04 -20.52 15.58
N ASN A 580 18.66 -20.12 14.46
CA ASN A 580 18.92 -21.07 13.36
C ASN A 580 19.95 -20.56 12.33
N LYS A 581 21.17 -21.08 12.36
CA LYS A 581 22.31 -20.63 11.54
C LYS A 581 22.20 -21.03 10.04
N GLU A 582 21.16 -21.76 9.62
CA GLU A 582 21.07 -22.32 8.27
C GLU A 582 20.66 -21.31 7.18
N LEU A 583 20.00 -20.19 7.53
CA LEU A 583 19.63 -19.14 6.56
C LEU A 583 20.80 -18.22 6.19
N ILE A 584 21.78 -18.06 7.07
CA ILE A 584 22.92 -17.16 6.85
C ILE A 584 23.65 -17.47 5.55
N PRO A 585 23.95 -18.74 5.19
CA PRO A 585 24.56 -19.07 3.91
C PRO A 585 23.71 -18.68 2.69
N GLY A 586 22.40 -18.71 2.80
CA GLY A 586 21.46 -18.25 1.76
C GLY A 586 21.51 -16.74 1.56
N VAL A 587 21.50 -15.99 2.66
CA VAL A 587 21.66 -14.54 2.65
C VAL A 587 23.01 -14.13 2.08
N ILE A 588 24.09 -14.79 2.49
CA ILE A 588 25.45 -14.53 1.97
C ILE A 588 25.52 -14.79 0.45
N ARG A 589 24.95 -15.90 -0.03
CA ARG A 589 24.89 -16.19 -1.48
C ARG A 589 24.08 -15.15 -2.24
N LEU A 590 22.96 -14.70 -1.69
CA LEU A 590 22.16 -13.64 -2.29
C LEU A 590 22.96 -12.34 -2.40
N ILE A 591 23.68 -11.99 -1.34
CA ILE A 591 24.57 -10.85 -1.25
C ILE A 591 25.71 -10.98 -2.29
N GLN A 592 26.38 -12.13 -2.36
CA GLN A 592 27.49 -12.38 -3.29
C GLN A 592 27.04 -12.33 -4.77
N LYS A 593 25.85 -12.82 -5.08
CA LYS A 593 25.28 -12.74 -6.43
C LYS A 593 25.04 -11.30 -6.89
N HIS A 594 24.72 -10.41 -5.97
CA HIS A 594 24.57 -8.98 -6.26
C HIS A 594 25.88 -8.21 -6.33
N LEU A 595 26.97 -8.76 -5.74
CA LEU A 595 28.31 -8.19 -5.86
C LEU A 595 28.90 -8.33 -7.27
N GLU A 596 28.43 -9.29 -8.05
CA GLU A 596 28.88 -9.53 -9.41
C GLU A 596 28.29 -8.52 -10.42
N ASP A 597 27.21 -7.80 -10.06
CA ASP A 597 26.57 -6.76 -10.87
C ASP A 597 26.97 -5.34 -10.43
N ASP A 598 28.16 -4.94 -10.74
CA ASP A 598 28.86 -3.61 -10.87
C ASP A 598 28.30 -2.36 -10.16
N ASP A 599 27.50 -2.43 -9.09
CA ASP A 599 27.05 -1.29 -8.31
C ASP A 599 27.85 -1.12 -7.00
N LYS A 600 28.81 -0.15 -7.00
CA LYS A 600 29.68 0.15 -5.84
C LYS A 600 28.92 0.53 -4.56
N ASN A 601 27.73 1.11 -4.69
CA ASN A 601 26.92 1.51 -3.53
C ASN A 601 26.22 0.31 -2.91
N MET A 602 25.80 -0.64 -3.74
CA MET A 602 25.27 -1.92 -3.35
C MET A 602 26.29 -2.71 -2.56
N ASN A 603 27.54 -2.76 -3.05
CA ASN A 603 28.65 -3.44 -2.42
C ASN A 603 28.96 -2.92 -1.01
N LYS A 604 28.92 -1.59 -0.81
CA LYS A 604 29.14 -0.97 0.52
C LYS A 604 28.04 -1.30 1.53
N LEU A 605 26.80 -1.32 1.10
CA LEU A 605 25.70 -1.66 1.98
C LEU A 605 25.76 -3.13 2.42
N ILE A 606 26.16 -3.99 1.48
CA ILE A 606 26.36 -5.41 1.69
C ILE A 606 27.52 -5.65 2.67
N GLU A 607 28.66 -4.96 2.49
CA GLU A 607 29.77 -5.00 3.44
C GLU A 607 29.36 -4.56 4.84
N ASN A 608 28.57 -3.49 4.96
CA ASN A 608 28.09 -3.01 6.24
C ASN A 608 27.13 -4.00 6.92
N ASN A 609 26.31 -4.70 6.15
CA ASN A 609 25.42 -5.74 6.70
C ASN A 609 26.21 -7.01 7.07
N LEU A 610 27.23 -7.39 6.31
CA LEU A 610 28.17 -8.47 6.66
C LEU A 610 28.97 -8.12 7.93
N LEU A 611 29.40 -6.86 8.10
CA LEU A 611 30.04 -6.39 9.32
C LEU A 611 29.09 -6.46 10.53
N ASN A 612 27.81 -6.19 10.34
CA ASN A 612 26.80 -6.37 11.39
C ASN A 612 26.58 -7.87 11.71
N ILE A 613 26.55 -8.75 10.73
CA ILE A 613 26.51 -10.20 10.93
C ILE A 613 27.71 -10.66 11.75
N ASN A 614 28.92 -10.27 11.33
CA ASN A 614 30.15 -10.59 12.05
C ASN A 614 30.19 -10.00 13.47
N TYR A 615 29.59 -8.82 13.71
CA TYR A 615 29.47 -8.22 15.03
C TYR A 615 28.59 -9.07 15.95
N TYR A 616 27.46 -9.57 15.45
CA TYR A 616 26.57 -10.43 16.22
C TYR A 616 27.16 -11.83 16.44
N GLU A 617 27.93 -12.36 15.46
CA GLU A 617 28.70 -13.59 15.62
C GLU A 617 29.67 -13.49 16.79
N ASN A 618 30.48 -12.46 16.82
CA ASN A 618 31.46 -12.25 17.88
C ASN A 618 30.82 -12.00 19.26
N LYS A 619 29.64 -11.34 19.30
CA LYS A 619 28.95 -11.08 20.57
C LYS A 619 28.35 -12.34 21.19
N ASN A 620 27.86 -13.28 20.37
CA ASN A 620 27.32 -14.55 20.90
C ASN A 620 28.42 -15.55 21.27
N LEU A 621 29.58 -15.50 20.61
CA LEU A 621 30.77 -16.24 21.08
C LEU A 621 31.22 -15.78 22.48
N ILE A 622 31.19 -14.46 22.74
CA ILE A 622 31.53 -13.91 24.05
C ILE A 622 30.47 -14.29 25.12
N VAL A 623 29.20 -14.37 24.76
CA VAL A 623 28.12 -14.77 25.71
C VAL A 623 28.17 -16.27 26.00
N SER A 624 28.54 -17.12 25.04
CA SER A 624 28.75 -18.57 25.28
C SER A 624 29.97 -18.87 26.14
N GLU A 625 31.03 -18.07 26.04
CA GLU A 625 32.24 -18.19 26.93
C GLU A 625 32.01 -17.65 28.34
N ILE A 626 30.99 -16.81 28.57
CA ILE A 626 30.63 -16.30 29.90
C ILE A 626 29.62 -17.21 30.64
N CYS A 627 28.94 -18.11 29.89
CA CYS A 627 27.96 -19.05 30.45
C CYS A 627 28.50 -20.48 30.65
N GLU A 628 29.78 -20.77 30.32
CA GLU A 628 30.56 -21.89 30.79
C GLU A 628 31.38 -21.47 32.05
#